data_f33469cf911bbe7eeb07bf32f8b04eb3
#
_entry.id   f33469cf911bbe7eeb07bf32f8b04eb3
#
_cell.length_a   1.000
_cell.length_b   1.000
_cell.length_c   1.000
_cell.angle_alpha   90.00
_cell.angle_beta   90.00
_cell.angle_gamma   90.00
#
_symmetry.space_group_name_H-M   'P 1'
#
loop_
_entity.id
_entity.type
_entity.pdbx_description
1 polymer ?
#
loop_
_entity_poly.entity_id
_entity_poly.type
_entity_poly.pdbx_seq_one_letter_code
_entity_poly.pdbx_strand_id
1 'polypeptide(L)'
;MLRISNLRVDLENKILENERIFIMPHLKPDFDAIGASLGLHLIAEKLKRDDHILIGTPMCDIDDGVQAMIEQCRGKYPVIGVKQYEALKKKPANDFNIICDANKPCRVYEQNIPKDRLAIVDHHIKSPESFESCIEYIDPTATSASEIVTRLLSAYRIKIPTDIANMLYAGILLDTRRIQKKETAKMHTALSTLVSAGASQSDAQEYFTEDIFSNMKVDKLTAAAVLLECRMKLSVGEEDKIYTDTELSRTADNLLDKKVDGSFVVGNLGDGKIAVKARCQPTLDANEIMGDLGGGGGQDSAAAEIKGTSIPEVVRELKKAILPKHYIVK
;
A
#
# COMPACT_ATOMS: atom_id res chain seq x y z
N MET A 1 -22.80 3.06 11.33
CA MET A 1 -22.10 1.78 11.14
C MET A 1 -21.94 1.56 9.63
N LEU A 2 -20.71 1.51 9.12
CA LEU A 2 -20.42 1.28 7.71
C LEU A 2 -20.92 -0.12 7.28
N ARG A 3 -21.77 -0.18 6.25
CA ARG A 3 -22.31 -1.43 5.71
C ARG A 3 -21.97 -1.54 4.23
N ILE A 4 -21.45 -2.67 3.81
CA ILE A 4 -21.17 -2.96 2.40
C ILE A 4 -22.43 -2.84 1.52
N SER A 5 -23.61 -3.17 2.07
CA SER A 5 -24.89 -3.00 1.35
C SER A 5 -25.20 -1.55 1.00
N ASN A 6 -24.85 -0.60 1.88
CA ASN A 6 -25.06 0.82 1.61
C ASN A 6 -24.06 1.30 0.55
N LEU A 7 -22.77 0.97 0.72
CA LEU A 7 -21.74 1.28 -0.29
C LEU A 7 -22.15 0.76 -1.67
N ARG A 8 -22.67 -0.48 -1.76
CA ARG A 8 -23.16 -1.05 -3.01
C ARG A 8 -24.22 -0.17 -3.68
N VAL A 9 -25.24 0.24 -2.91
CA VAL A 9 -26.35 1.04 -3.46
C VAL A 9 -25.87 2.43 -3.86
N ASP A 10 -25.08 3.08 -3.02
CA ASP A 10 -24.59 4.43 -3.26
C ASP A 10 -23.66 4.48 -4.47
N LEU A 11 -22.73 3.52 -4.61
CA LEU A 11 -21.86 3.41 -5.79
C LEU A 11 -22.64 3.09 -7.05
N GLU A 12 -23.61 2.15 -7.01
CA GLU A 12 -24.43 1.79 -8.16
C GLU A 12 -25.15 3.03 -8.70
N ASN A 13 -25.79 3.82 -7.83
CA ASN A 13 -26.49 5.04 -8.22
C ASN A 13 -25.52 6.04 -8.88
N LYS A 14 -24.38 6.32 -8.23
CA LYS A 14 -23.41 7.29 -8.76
C LYS A 14 -22.74 6.83 -10.05
N ILE A 15 -22.41 5.56 -10.19
CA ILE A 15 -21.87 5.01 -11.43
C ILE A 15 -22.92 5.11 -12.56
N LEU A 16 -24.20 4.83 -12.29
CA LEU A 16 -25.26 4.93 -13.29
C LEU A 16 -25.62 6.37 -13.69
N GLU A 17 -25.45 7.34 -12.79
CA GLU A 17 -25.66 8.77 -13.06
C GLU A 17 -24.58 9.39 -13.97
N ASN A 18 -23.42 8.74 -14.12
CA ASN A 18 -22.27 9.30 -14.81
C ASN A 18 -21.92 8.50 -16.07
N GLU A 19 -21.26 9.16 -17.03
CA GLU A 19 -20.93 8.56 -18.33
C GLU A 19 -19.60 7.82 -18.28
N ARG A 20 -18.61 8.39 -17.58
CA ARG A 20 -17.25 7.86 -17.50
C ARG A 20 -16.77 7.78 -16.05
N ILE A 21 -16.13 6.68 -15.71
CA ILE A 21 -15.63 6.39 -14.37
C ILE A 21 -14.10 6.36 -14.39
N PHE A 22 -13.47 7.13 -13.51
CA PHE A 22 -12.03 7.02 -13.25
C PHE A 22 -11.78 6.35 -11.90
N ILE A 23 -11.08 5.23 -11.90
CA ILE A 23 -10.64 4.52 -10.71
C ILE A 23 -9.18 4.88 -10.48
N MET A 24 -8.86 5.41 -9.30
CA MET A 24 -7.54 5.96 -8.99
C MET A 24 -6.97 5.31 -7.75
N PRO A 25 -6.00 4.40 -7.90
CA PRO A 25 -5.15 3.97 -6.78
C PRO A 25 -4.26 5.13 -6.31
N HIS A 26 -3.58 4.94 -5.17
CA HIS A 26 -2.58 5.90 -4.72
C HIS A 26 -1.38 5.99 -5.69
N LEU A 27 -0.61 7.10 -5.59
CA LEU A 27 0.69 7.22 -6.26
C LEU A 27 1.63 6.11 -5.77
N LYS A 28 2.48 5.58 -6.68
CA LYS A 28 3.29 4.38 -6.44
C LYS A 28 2.43 3.23 -5.90
N PRO A 29 1.45 2.78 -6.69
CA PRO A 29 0.50 1.78 -6.24
C PRO A 29 1.22 0.47 -5.88
N ASP A 30 0.67 -0.23 -4.92
CA ASP A 30 1.08 -1.58 -4.53
C ASP A 30 0.06 -2.64 -4.97
N PHE A 31 0.22 -3.88 -4.52
CA PHE A 31 -0.68 -4.98 -4.89
C PHE A 31 -2.11 -4.75 -4.40
N ASP A 32 -2.28 -4.11 -3.23
CA ASP A 32 -3.61 -3.83 -2.69
C ASP A 32 -4.33 -2.78 -3.52
N ALA A 33 -3.66 -1.69 -3.83
CA ALA A 33 -4.19 -0.61 -4.64
C ALA A 33 -4.59 -1.07 -6.06
N ILE A 34 -3.75 -1.92 -6.72
CA ILE A 34 -4.05 -2.46 -8.07
C ILE A 34 -5.17 -3.49 -8.00
N GLY A 35 -5.10 -4.46 -7.07
CA GLY A 35 -6.14 -5.47 -6.90
C GLY A 35 -7.52 -4.84 -6.64
N ALA A 36 -7.59 -3.88 -5.71
CA ALA A 36 -8.81 -3.16 -5.41
C ALA A 36 -9.35 -2.38 -6.63
N SER A 37 -8.46 -1.72 -7.41
CA SER A 37 -8.86 -1.01 -8.63
C SER A 37 -9.49 -1.94 -9.67
N LEU A 38 -8.91 -3.12 -9.89
CA LEU A 38 -9.46 -4.13 -10.81
C LEU A 38 -10.79 -4.68 -10.32
N GLY A 39 -10.96 -4.89 -9.03
CA GLY A 39 -12.25 -5.27 -8.46
C GLY A 39 -13.32 -4.21 -8.67
N LEU A 40 -13.00 -2.92 -8.52
CA LEU A 40 -13.92 -1.80 -8.80
C LEU A 40 -14.25 -1.71 -10.31
N HIS A 41 -13.28 -1.97 -11.19
CA HIS A 41 -13.52 -2.10 -12.63
C HIS A 41 -14.61 -3.14 -12.93
N LEU A 42 -14.58 -4.33 -12.32
CA LEU A 42 -15.61 -5.36 -12.55
C LEU A 42 -17.03 -4.86 -12.19
N ILE A 43 -17.16 -3.91 -11.27
CA ILE A 43 -18.45 -3.30 -10.92
C ILE A 43 -18.89 -2.35 -12.04
N ALA A 44 -17.99 -1.48 -12.53
CA ALA A 44 -18.27 -0.58 -13.64
C ALA A 44 -18.62 -1.36 -14.93
N GLU A 45 -17.87 -2.41 -15.24
CA GLU A 45 -18.13 -3.33 -16.36
C GLU A 45 -19.50 -3.97 -16.24
N LYS A 46 -19.90 -4.49 -15.08
CA LYS A 46 -21.23 -5.06 -14.82
C LYS A 46 -22.33 -4.03 -15.11
N LEU A 47 -22.10 -2.78 -14.78
CA LEU A 47 -23.03 -1.68 -15.01
C LEU A 47 -22.89 -1.09 -16.43
N LYS A 48 -22.02 -1.66 -17.28
CA LYS A 48 -21.76 -1.26 -18.67
C LYS A 48 -21.37 0.20 -18.81
N ARG A 49 -20.43 0.63 -17.96
CA ARG A 49 -19.89 1.99 -17.97
C ARG A 49 -18.51 2.03 -18.58
N ASP A 50 -18.20 3.15 -19.25
CA ASP A 50 -16.85 3.46 -19.69
C ASP A 50 -16.01 3.80 -18.45
N ASP A 51 -15.05 2.93 -18.13
CA ASP A 51 -14.20 3.09 -16.95
C ASP A 51 -12.72 2.95 -17.29
N HIS A 52 -11.88 3.60 -16.47
CA HIS A 52 -10.45 3.63 -16.62
C HIS A 52 -9.75 3.58 -15.27
N ILE A 53 -8.74 2.72 -15.17
CA ILE A 53 -7.84 2.66 -14.00
C ILE A 53 -6.62 3.53 -14.29
N LEU A 54 -6.46 4.64 -13.56
CA LEU A 54 -5.38 5.60 -13.77
C LEU A 54 -4.15 5.23 -12.94
N ILE A 55 -3.06 4.87 -13.60
CA ILE A 55 -1.74 4.81 -12.99
C ILE A 55 -1.08 6.18 -13.10
N GLY A 56 -1.12 6.93 -12.00
CA GLY A 56 -0.65 8.32 -11.92
C GLY A 56 0.86 8.47 -11.72
N THR A 57 1.61 7.37 -11.70
CA THR A 57 3.07 7.32 -11.43
C THR A 57 3.80 6.75 -12.65
N PRO A 58 5.00 7.27 -13.00
CA PRO A 58 5.87 6.61 -13.97
C PRO A 58 6.18 5.17 -13.55
N MET A 59 6.18 4.24 -14.52
CA MET A 59 6.41 2.82 -14.23
C MET A 59 7.74 2.55 -13.53
N CYS A 60 8.79 3.30 -13.84
CA CYS A 60 10.10 3.17 -13.21
C CYS A 60 10.13 3.49 -11.69
N ASP A 61 9.09 4.12 -11.18
CA ASP A 61 8.96 4.46 -9.76
C ASP A 61 8.04 3.48 -8.99
N ILE A 62 7.63 2.39 -9.63
CA ILE A 62 6.75 1.36 -9.10
C ILE A 62 7.58 0.08 -8.87
N ASP A 63 7.26 -0.67 -7.83
CA ASP A 63 7.87 -1.97 -7.52
C ASP A 63 7.76 -2.96 -8.69
N ASP A 64 8.80 -3.74 -8.96
CA ASP A 64 8.89 -4.64 -10.12
C ASP A 64 7.75 -5.66 -10.17
N GLY A 65 7.36 -6.22 -9.02
CA GLY A 65 6.24 -7.16 -8.94
C GLY A 65 4.91 -6.50 -9.27
N VAL A 66 4.71 -5.25 -8.85
CA VAL A 66 3.53 -4.45 -9.20
C VAL A 66 3.56 -4.04 -10.66
N GLN A 67 4.73 -3.70 -11.22
CA GLN A 67 4.88 -3.46 -12.66
C GLN A 67 4.46 -4.69 -13.47
N ALA A 68 4.94 -5.88 -13.08
CA ALA A 68 4.57 -7.14 -13.73
C ALA A 68 3.05 -7.37 -13.67
N MET A 69 2.41 -7.10 -12.52
CA MET A 69 0.95 -7.17 -12.37
C MET A 69 0.24 -6.17 -13.31
N ILE A 70 0.70 -4.93 -13.39
CA ILE A 70 0.14 -3.91 -14.28
C ILE A 70 0.31 -4.32 -15.75
N GLU A 71 1.49 -4.85 -16.15
CA GLU A 71 1.73 -5.32 -17.51
C GLU A 71 0.80 -6.48 -17.90
N GLN A 72 0.50 -7.42 -16.98
CA GLN A 72 -0.51 -8.47 -17.21
C GLN A 72 -1.91 -7.90 -17.46
N CYS A 73 -2.20 -6.72 -16.90
CA CYS A 73 -3.49 -6.04 -17.06
C CYS A 73 -3.61 -5.29 -18.39
N ARG A 74 -2.48 -4.86 -18.99
CA ARG A 74 -2.49 -4.04 -20.21
C ARG A 74 -3.12 -4.79 -21.38
N GLY A 75 -4.01 -4.08 -22.08
CA GLY A 75 -4.76 -4.63 -23.23
C GLY A 75 -5.88 -5.60 -22.84
N LYS A 76 -5.95 -6.03 -21.59
CA LYS A 76 -7.04 -6.87 -21.07
C LYS A 76 -8.02 -6.06 -20.24
N TYR A 77 -7.52 -5.13 -19.44
CA TYR A 77 -8.29 -4.25 -18.57
C TYR A 77 -8.03 -2.78 -18.92
N PRO A 78 -8.92 -1.84 -18.55
CA PRO A 78 -8.83 -0.43 -18.96
C PRO A 78 -7.79 0.36 -18.14
N VAL A 79 -6.57 -0.16 -18.05
CA VAL A 79 -5.46 0.51 -17.36
C VAL A 79 -4.84 1.56 -18.27
N ILE A 80 -4.80 2.80 -17.79
CA ILE A 80 -4.28 3.95 -18.52
C ILE A 80 -3.21 4.70 -17.73
N GLY A 81 -2.28 5.32 -18.45
CA GLY A 81 -1.33 6.26 -17.87
C GLY A 81 -1.79 7.72 -17.97
N VAL A 82 -1.02 8.61 -17.35
CA VAL A 82 -1.31 10.05 -17.28
C VAL A 82 -1.63 10.68 -18.62
N LYS A 83 -0.85 10.40 -19.68
CA LYS A 83 -1.10 10.98 -21.02
C LYS A 83 -2.48 10.64 -21.58
N GLN A 84 -2.94 9.40 -21.37
CA GLN A 84 -4.26 8.97 -21.82
C GLN A 84 -5.36 9.61 -20.96
N TYR A 85 -5.16 9.69 -19.65
CA TYR A 85 -6.07 10.37 -18.73
C TYR A 85 -6.28 11.83 -19.15
N GLU A 86 -5.20 12.59 -19.34
CA GLU A 86 -5.27 13.99 -19.77
C GLU A 86 -5.97 14.18 -21.13
N ALA A 87 -5.77 13.23 -22.05
CA ALA A 87 -6.47 13.24 -23.33
C ALA A 87 -7.98 12.99 -23.18
N LEU A 88 -8.37 12.09 -22.28
CA LEU A 88 -9.78 11.80 -21.97
C LEU A 88 -10.45 13.00 -21.28
N LYS A 89 -9.78 13.65 -20.34
CA LYS A 89 -10.29 14.85 -19.63
C LYS A 89 -10.60 16.02 -20.53
N LYS A 90 -9.94 16.12 -21.71
CA LYS A 90 -10.26 17.15 -22.72
C LYS A 90 -11.57 16.89 -23.46
N LYS A 91 -12.10 15.66 -23.41
CA LYS A 91 -13.38 15.31 -24.03
C LYS A 91 -14.50 15.53 -23.04
N PRO A 92 -15.54 16.31 -23.39
CA PRO A 92 -16.69 16.53 -22.51
C PRO A 92 -17.34 15.18 -22.15
N ALA A 93 -17.47 14.92 -20.88
CA ALA A 93 -18.20 13.78 -20.33
C ALA A 93 -18.58 14.08 -18.87
N ASN A 94 -19.62 13.43 -18.38
CA ASN A 94 -19.94 13.46 -16.97
C ASN A 94 -19.09 12.42 -16.25
N ASP A 95 -17.98 12.88 -15.63
CA ASP A 95 -16.98 12.03 -14.97
C ASP A 95 -17.34 11.81 -13.51
N PHE A 96 -17.16 10.58 -13.03
CA PHE A 96 -17.16 10.23 -11.62
C PHE A 96 -15.86 9.54 -11.25
N ASN A 97 -15.32 9.85 -10.07
CA ASN A 97 -14.01 9.36 -9.63
C ASN A 97 -14.17 8.46 -8.43
N ILE A 98 -13.44 7.35 -8.39
CA ILE A 98 -13.37 6.43 -7.27
C ILE A 98 -11.90 6.33 -6.87
N ILE A 99 -11.56 6.85 -5.70
CA ILE A 99 -10.23 6.67 -5.12
C ILE A 99 -10.28 5.38 -4.28
N CYS A 100 -9.31 4.50 -4.49
CA CYS A 100 -9.15 3.29 -3.70
C CYS A 100 -7.77 3.22 -3.06
N ASP A 101 -7.74 2.67 -1.85
CA ASP A 101 -6.55 2.49 -1.03
C ASP A 101 -5.81 3.80 -0.73
N ALA A 102 -6.53 4.89 -0.70
CA ALA A 102 -6.07 6.21 -0.29
C ALA A 102 -7.25 7.09 0.09
N ASN A 103 -7.01 8.06 0.97
CA ASN A 103 -8.01 9.08 1.31
C ASN A 103 -7.45 10.51 1.36
N LYS A 104 -6.16 10.71 1.03
CA LYS A 104 -5.51 12.03 1.05
C LYS A 104 -5.19 12.54 -0.36
N PRO A 105 -5.41 13.84 -0.67
CA PRO A 105 -5.09 14.41 -1.97
C PRO A 105 -3.63 14.21 -2.41
N CYS A 106 -2.68 14.38 -1.49
CA CYS A 106 -1.25 14.23 -1.78
C CYS A 106 -0.82 12.79 -2.17
N ARG A 107 -1.72 11.80 -1.98
CA ARG A 107 -1.47 10.40 -2.30
C ARG A 107 -1.97 9.98 -3.67
N VAL A 108 -2.70 10.83 -4.40
CA VAL A 108 -3.28 10.51 -5.71
C VAL A 108 -2.87 11.52 -6.78
N TYR A 109 -3.00 11.15 -8.06
CA TYR A 109 -2.62 12.02 -9.17
C TYR A 109 -3.53 13.24 -9.28
N GLU A 110 -4.85 13.04 -9.31
CA GLU A 110 -5.82 14.14 -9.38
C GLU A 110 -6.20 14.59 -7.95
N GLN A 111 -5.69 15.74 -7.56
CA GLN A 111 -5.87 16.24 -6.19
C GLN A 111 -7.11 17.14 -6.02
N ASN A 112 -7.66 17.67 -7.13
CA ASN A 112 -8.74 18.65 -7.11
C ASN A 112 -10.04 18.07 -7.67
N ILE A 113 -10.59 17.07 -7.00
CA ILE A 113 -11.84 16.41 -7.41
C ILE A 113 -13.01 17.02 -6.64
N PRO A 114 -14.07 17.51 -7.33
CA PRO A 114 -15.26 17.99 -6.66
C PRO A 114 -15.90 16.90 -5.79
N LYS A 115 -16.33 17.28 -4.59
CA LYS A 115 -16.90 16.38 -3.57
C LYS A 115 -18.05 15.53 -4.11
N ASP A 116 -18.95 16.12 -4.89
CA ASP A 116 -20.13 15.47 -5.47
C ASP A 116 -19.81 14.46 -6.58
N ARG A 117 -18.55 14.46 -7.05
CA ARG A 117 -18.02 13.58 -8.10
C ARG A 117 -16.96 12.59 -7.61
N LEU A 118 -16.91 12.36 -6.30
CA LEU A 118 -15.88 11.53 -5.67
C LEU A 118 -16.49 10.50 -4.74
N ALA A 119 -16.04 9.25 -4.89
CA ALA A 119 -16.15 8.18 -3.91
C ALA A 119 -14.78 7.78 -3.38
N ILE A 120 -14.72 7.38 -2.12
CA ILE A 120 -13.51 6.85 -1.47
C ILE A 120 -13.82 5.46 -0.92
N VAL A 121 -12.97 4.49 -1.25
CA VAL A 121 -12.99 3.13 -0.73
C VAL A 121 -11.61 2.82 -0.15
N ASP A 122 -11.46 2.87 1.17
CA ASP A 122 -10.16 2.84 1.82
C ASP A 122 -10.21 2.16 3.20
N HIS A 123 -9.07 1.69 3.67
CA HIS A 123 -8.89 1.11 5.01
C HIS A 123 -7.94 1.90 5.92
N HIS A 124 -7.35 2.98 5.43
CA HIS A 124 -6.48 3.85 6.21
C HIS A 124 -7.27 4.78 7.14
N ILE A 125 -6.64 5.20 8.23
CA ILE A 125 -7.27 6.14 9.18
C ILE A 125 -7.46 7.50 8.51
N LYS A 126 -8.67 8.04 8.63
CA LYS A 126 -9.01 9.39 8.16
C LYS A 126 -8.30 10.45 9.01
N SER A 127 -7.85 11.53 8.37
CA SER A 127 -7.24 12.69 9.00
C SER A 127 -7.92 13.99 8.52
N PRO A 128 -7.63 15.14 9.14
CA PRO A 128 -8.17 16.43 8.68
C PRO A 128 -7.80 16.78 7.24
N GLU A 129 -6.70 16.20 6.70
CA GLU A 129 -6.25 16.41 5.32
C GLU A 129 -6.91 15.46 4.32
N SER A 130 -7.78 14.54 4.78
CA SER A 130 -8.47 13.62 3.89
C SER A 130 -9.50 14.34 3.02
N PHE A 131 -9.71 13.82 1.81
CA PHE A 131 -10.75 14.34 0.93
C PHE A 131 -12.13 14.40 1.60
N GLU A 132 -12.92 15.39 1.21
CA GLU A 132 -14.37 15.31 1.32
C GLU A 132 -14.95 14.65 0.06
N SER A 133 -15.88 13.72 0.21
CA SER A 133 -16.49 12.98 -0.89
C SER A 133 -17.99 12.77 -0.68
N CYS A 134 -18.75 12.50 -1.75
CA CYS A 134 -20.17 12.18 -1.64
C CYS A 134 -20.41 10.74 -1.19
N ILE A 135 -19.47 9.84 -1.46
CA ILE A 135 -19.48 8.47 -0.94
C ILE A 135 -18.16 8.23 -0.21
N GLU A 136 -18.25 7.85 1.07
CA GLU A 136 -17.12 7.65 1.93
C GLU A 136 -17.26 6.30 2.64
N TYR A 137 -16.45 5.34 2.20
CA TYR A 137 -16.33 4.05 2.84
C TYR A 137 -14.88 3.86 3.29
N ILE A 138 -14.58 4.37 4.47
CA ILE A 138 -13.27 4.24 5.12
C ILE A 138 -13.44 3.33 6.33
N ASP A 139 -12.90 2.10 6.27
CA ASP A 139 -13.02 1.08 7.31
C ASP A 139 -11.64 0.68 7.86
N PRO A 140 -11.10 1.38 8.87
CA PRO A 140 -9.81 1.04 9.47
C PRO A 140 -9.78 -0.33 10.16
N THR A 141 -10.94 -0.99 10.31
CA THR A 141 -11.00 -2.36 10.82
C THR A 141 -10.79 -3.41 9.73
N ALA A 142 -10.95 -3.05 8.45
CA ALA A 142 -10.59 -3.91 7.33
C ALA A 142 -9.06 -4.11 7.25
N THR A 143 -8.62 -5.21 6.70
CA THR A 143 -7.19 -5.54 6.60
C THR A 143 -6.55 -4.88 5.38
N SER A 144 -7.34 -4.61 4.34
CA SER A 144 -6.89 -4.03 3.07
C SER A 144 -8.08 -3.47 2.27
N ALA A 145 -7.83 -2.66 1.27
CA ALA A 145 -8.84 -2.22 0.30
C ALA A 145 -9.35 -3.39 -0.56
N SER A 146 -8.48 -4.34 -0.90
CA SER A 146 -8.85 -5.61 -1.59
C SER A 146 -9.84 -6.46 -0.78
N GLU A 147 -9.74 -6.50 0.56
CA GLU A 147 -10.77 -7.12 1.41
C GLU A 147 -12.12 -6.43 1.22
N ILE A 148 -12.15 -5.09 1.31
CA ILE A 148 -13.39 -4.31 1.18
C ILE A 148 -14.02 -4.55 -0.19
N VAL A 149 -13.22 -4.46 -1.26
CA VAL A 149 -13.69 -4.61 -2.64
C VAL A 149 -14.15 -6.05 -2.91
N THR A 150 -13.46 -7.08 -2.39
CA THR A 150 -13.91 -8.48 -2.52
C THR A 150 -15.29 -8.67 -1.89
N ARG A 151 -15.53 -8.11 -0.71
CA ARG A 151 -16.85 -8.14 -0.05
C ARG A 151 -17.92 -7.38 -0.84
N LEU A 152 -17.53 -6.29 -1.49
CA LEU A 152 -18.41 -5.53 -2.36
C LEU A 152 -18.78 -6.32 -3.63
N LEU A 153 -17.81 -6.99 -4.28
CA LEU A 153 -18.05 -7.88 -5.42
C LEU A 153 -19.00 -9.02 -5.06
N SER A 154 -18.88 -9.60 -3.88
CA SER A 154 -19.82 -10.60 -3.35
C SER A 154 -21.23 -10.03 -3.20
N ALA A 155 -21.37 -8.79 -2.69
CA ALA A 155 -22.67 -8.12 -2.55
C ALA A 155 -23.32 -7.81 -3.91
N TYR A 156 -22.54 -7.59 -4.94
CA TYR A 156 -23.00 -7.43 -6.33
C TYR A 156 -23.24 -8.79 -7.02
N ARG A 157 -22.83 -9.91 -6.41
CA ARG A 157 -22.84 -11.25 -7.04
C ARG A 157 -22.10 -11.28 -8.38
N ILE A 158 -20.94 -10.64 -8.43
CA ILE A 158 -20.06 -10.63 -9.59
C ILE A 158 -19.21 -11.90 -9.58
N LYS A 159 -19.14 -12.57 -10.74
CA LYS A 159 -18.17 -13.65 -10.95
C LYS A 159 -16.80 -13.03 -11.16
N ILE A 160 -15.89 -13.28 -10.24
CA ILE A 160 -14.53 -12.73 -10.29
C ILE A 160 -13.68 -13.62 -11.20
N PRO A 161 -13.02 -13.08 -12.24
CA PRO A 161 -12.02 -13.80 -13.03
C PRO A 161 -10.85 -14.27 -12.15
N THR A 162 -10.27 -15.43 -12.43
CA THR A 162 -9.22 -16.03 -11.58
C THR A 162 -7.98 -15.14 -11.44
N ASP A 163 -7.59 -14.46 -12.50
CA ASP A 163 -6.45 -13.52 -12.46
C ASP A 163 -6.72 -12.33 -11.54
N ILE A 164 -7.89 -11.68 -11.64
CA ILE A 164 -8.27 -10.61 -10.69
C ILE A 164 -8.41 -11.17 -9.27
N ALA A 165 -8.92 -12.39 -9.12
CA ALA A 165 -9.00 -13.03 -7.81
C ALA A 165 -7.62 -13.24 -7.18
N ASN A 166 -6.61 -13.65 -7.95
CA ASN A 166 -5.22 -13.75 -7.49
C ASN A 166 -4.63 -12.37 -7.15
N MET A 167 -4.92 -11.32 -7.93
CA MET A 167 -4.45 -9.96 -7.66
C MET A 167 -5.05 -9.36 -6.38
N LEU A 168 -6.36 -9.55 -6.16
CA LEU A 168 -7.02 -9.18 -4.90
C LEU A 168 -6.46 -9.97 -3.71
N TYR A 169 -6.18 -11.27 -3.90
CA TYR A 169 -5.56 -12.10 -2.88
C TYR A 169 -4.16 -11.58 -2.52
N ALA A 170 -3.35 -11.21 -3.52
CA ALA A 170 -2.03 -10.62 -3.32
C ALA A 170 -2.11 -9.31 -2.50
N GLY A 171 -3.09 -8.43 -2.76
CA GLY A 171 -3.33 -7.23 -1.97
C GLY A 171 -3.60 -7.55 -0.49
N ILE A 172 -4.48 -8.53 -0.20
CA ILE A 172 -4.72 -8.96 1.18
C ILE A 172 -3.45 -9.53 1.83
N LEU A 173 -2.66 -10.32 1.10
CA LEU A 173 -1.40 -10.88 1.62
C LEU A 173 -0.38 -9.80 1.95
N LEU A 174 -0.28 -8.74 1.14
CA LEU A 174 0.63 -7.64 1.36
C LEU A 174 0.36 -6.98 2.71
N ASP A 175 -0.83 -6.48 2.91
CA ASP A 175 -1.22 -5.68 4.07
C ASP A 175 -1.32 -6.48 5.37
N THR A 176 -1.56 -7.78 5.25
CA THR A 176 -1.57 -8.70 6.40
C THR A 176 -0.20 -9.32 6.68
N ARG A 177 0.86 -8.93 5.94
CA ARG A 177 2.17 -9.58 6.00
C ARG A 177 2.06 -11.11 5.90
N ARG A 178 1.39 -11.59 4.86
CA ARG A 178 1.11 -13.01 4.64
C ARG A 178 0.31 -13.64 5.81
N ILE A 179 -0.70 -12.92 6.29
CA ILE A 179 -1.60 -13.32 7.40
C ILE A 179 -0.89 -13.41 8.78
N GLN A 180 0.21 -12.69 8.93
CA GLN A 180 0.92 -12.63 10.23
C GLN A 180 0.50 -11.42 11.07
N LYS A 181 -0.16 -10.42 10.46
CA LYS A 181 -0.62 -9.20 11.11
C LYS A 181 -2.09 -8.96 10.77
N LYS A 182 -2.88 -8.53 11.77
CA LYS A 182 -4.27 -8.06 11.62
C LYS A 182 -5.19 -9.08 10.93
N GLU A 183 -5.37 -10.23 11.56
CA GLU A 183 -6.31 -11.26 11.11
C GLU A 183 -7.74 -10.94 11.55
N THR A 184 -8.71 -11.04 10.63
CA THR A 184 -10.14 -10.81 10.92
C THR A 184 -11.04 -11.85 10.24
N ALA A 185 -12.23 -12.11 10.82
CA ALA A 185 -13.22 -12.99 10.20
C ALA A 185 -13.69 -12.48 8.82
N LYS A 186 -13.74 -11.14 8.63
CA LYS A 186 -14.10 -10.53 7.36
C LYS A 186 -13.06 -10.83 6.28
N MET A 187 -11.77 -10.75 6.63
CA MET A 187 -10.66 -11.12 5.75
C MET A 187 -10.76 -12.58 5.31
N HIS A 188 -10.97 -13.51 6.24
CA HIS A 188 -11.12 -14.93 5.89
C HIS A 188 -12.32 -15.19 4.98
N THR A 189 -13.43 -14.46 5.17
CA THR A 189 -14.58 -14.53 4.26
C THR A 189 -14.20 -14.02 2.86
N ALA A 190 -13.44 -12.93 2.75
CA ALA A 190 -12.94 -12.43 1.48
C ALA A 190 -12.00 -13.44 0.81
N LEU A 191 -11.01 -13.97 1.54
CA LEU A 191 -10.10 -15.00 1.02
C LEU A 191 -10.85 -16.25 0.54
N SER A 192 -11.84 -16.73 1.30
CA SER A 192 -12.69 -17.86 0.90
C SER A 192 -13.45 -17.58 -0.43
N THR A 193 -13.92 -16.34 -0.61
CA THR A 193 -14.57 -15.92 -1.87
C THR A 193 -13.57 -15.95 -3.03
N LEU A 194 -12.36 -15.46 -2.84
CA LEU A 194 -11.31 -15.42 -3.86
C LEU A 194 -10.84 -16.85 -4.23
N VAL A 195 -10.67 -17.73 -3.25
CA VAL A 195 -10.35 -19.15 -3.48
C VAL A 195 -11.46 -19.83 -4.25
N SER A 196 -12.73 -19.54 -3.92
CA SER A 196 -13.88 -20.08 -4.68
C SER A 196 -13.94 -19.55 -6.12
N ALA A 197 -13.32 -18.39 -6.40
CA ALA A 197 -13.15 -17.83 -7.75
C ALA A 197 -11.91 -18.41 -8.49
N GLY A 198 -11.17 -19.32 -7.86
CA GLY A 198 -10.00 -19.98 -8.43
C GLY A 198 -8.66 -19.38 -8.05
N ALA A 199 -8.63 -18.41 -7.13
CA ALA A 199 -7.36 -17.90 -6.60
C ALA A 199 -6.68 -18.95 -5.73
N SER A 200 -5.34 -18.94 -5.74
CA SER A 200 -4.52 -19.73 -4.83
C SER A 200 -3.47 -18.85 -4.15
N GLN A 201 -3.08 -19.22 -2.93
CA GLN A 201 -2.02 -18.51 -2.23
C GLN A 201 -0.69 -18.60 -2.99
N SER A 202 -0.39 -19.74 -3.64
CA SER A 202 0.83 -19.90 -4.44
C SER A 202 0.88 -18.93 -5.62
N ASP A 203 -0.22 -18.85 -6.40
CA ASP A 203 -0.28 -17.96 -7.56
C ASP A 203 -0.24 -16.48 -7.13
N ALA A 204 -0.94 -16.14 -6.04
CA ALA A 204 -0.88 -14.80 -5.48
C ALA A 204 0.54 -14.45 -4.97
N GLN A 205 1.28 -15.43 -4.45
CA GLN A 205 2.66 -15.22 -4.01
C GLN A 205 3.64 -15.05 -5.18
N GLU A 206 3.32 -15.48 -6.39
CA GLU A 206 4.16 -15.25 -7.57
C GLU A 206 4.33 -13.76 -7.88
N TYR A 207 3.37 -12.91 -7.54
CA TYR A 207 3.53 -11.45 -7.67
C TYR A 207 4.62 -10.88 -6.75
N PHE A 208 4.89 -11.54 -5.62
CA PHE A 208 5.97 -11.16 -4.70
C PHE A 208 7.33 -11.77 -5.10
N THR A 209 7.44 -12.34 -6.32
CA THR A 209 8.72 -12.83 -6.83
C THR A 209 9.66 -11.65 -7.04
N GLU A 210 10.59 -11.57 -6.15
CA GLU A 210 11.62 -10.57 -6.13
C GLU A 210 12.81 -11.05 -6.94
N ASP A 211 13.48 -10.10 -7.57
CA ASP A 211 14.77 -10.35 -8.18
C ASP A 211 15.69 -11.07 -7.17
N ILE A 212 16.36 -12.13 -7.63
CA ILE A 212 17.34 -12.90 -6.81
C ILE A 212 18.36 -11.95 -6.19
N PHE A 213 18.78 -10.90 -6.89
CA PHE A 213 19.71 -9.90 -6.38
C PHE A 213 19.12 -9.06 -5.23
N SER A 214 17.84 -8.69 -5.31
CA SER A 214 17.13 -8.00 -4.21
C SER A 214 17.02 -8.89 -2.97
N ASN A 215 16.67 -10.16 -3.15
CA ASN A 215 16.66 -11.13 -2.05
C ASN A 215 18.05 -11.29 -1.40
N MET A 216 19.11 -11.41 -2.22
CA MET A 216 20.49 -11.48 -1.71
C MET A 216 20.89 -10.24 -0.90
N LYS A 217 20.43 -9.02 -1.28
CA LYS A 217 20.70 -7.81 -0.51
C LYS A 217 19.96 -7.82 0.83
N VAL A 218 18.67 -8.20 0.83
CA VAL A 218 17.86 -8.33 2.05
C VAL A 218 18.45 -9.38 3.00
N ASP A 219 18.87 -10.53 2.49
CA ASP A 219 19.49 -11.59 3.28
C ASP A 219 20.81 -11.13 3.90
N LYS A 220 21.66 -10.43 3.13
CA LYS A 220 22.92 -9.87 3.64
C LYS A 220 22.67 -8.82 4.72
N LEU A 221 21.73 -7.89 4.51
CA LEU A 221 21.36 -6.91 5.51
C LEU A 221 20.81 -7.59 6.77
N THR A 222 19.95 -8.60 6.60
CA THR A 222 19.38 -9.35 7.73
C THR A 222 20.47 -10.06 8.53
N ALA A 223 21.44 -10.71 7.85
CA ALA A 223 22.56 -11.41 8.48
C ALA A 223 23.56 -10.44 9.14
N ALA A 224 23.73 -9.23 8.63
CA ALA A 224 24.61 -8.21 9.17
C ALA A 224 24.01 -7.47 10.40
N ALA A 225 22.79 -7.77 10.78
CA ALA A 225 22.12 -7.09 11.88
C ALA A 225 22.78 -7.38 13.23
N VAL A 226 22.97 -6.34 14.02
CA VAL A 226 23.50 -6.42 15.37
C VAL A 226 22.39 -6.19 16.40
N LEU A 227 22.44 -6.95 17.49
CA LEU A 227 21.57 -6.69 18.64
C LEU A 227 22.17 -5.53 19.45
N LEU A 228 21.41 -4.47 19.58
CA LEU A 228 21.74 -3.36 20.47
C LEU A 228 21.26 -3.65 21.90
N GLU A 229 21.73 -2.85 22.85
CA GLU A 229 21.11 -2.80 24.18
C GLU A 229 19.59 -2.55 24.05
N CYS A 230 18.82 -2.89 25.07
CA CYS A 230 17.37 -2.69 25.10
C CYS A 230 16.56 -3.47 24.05
N ARG A 231 17.04 -4.69 23.65
CA ARG A 231 16.30 -5.59 22.77
C ARG A 231 15.92 -4.97 21.41
N MET A 232 16.84 -4.23 20.80
CA MET A 232 16.69 -3.67 19.47
C MET A 232 17.69 -4.28 18.50
N LYS A 233 17.30 -4.45 17.25
CA LYS A 233 18.18 -4.85 16.16
C LYS A 233 18.46 -3.66 15.23
N LEU A 234 19.71 -3.50 14.86
CA LEU A 234 20.15 -2.53 13.86
C LEU A 234 20.91 -3.24 12.75
N SER A 235 20.47 -3.00 11.51
CA SER A 235 21.23 -3.38 10.31
C SER A 235 21.66 -2.12 9.56
N VAL A 236 22.88 -2.14 9.02
CA VAL A 236 23.45 -1.01 8.29
C VAL A 236 23.96 -1.52 6.95
N GLY A 237 23.47 -0.90 5.88
CA GLY A 237 23.91 -1.20 4.52
C GLY A 237 25.35 -0.76 4.25
N GLU A 238 25.99 -1.39 3.27
CA GLU A 238 27.31 -1.02 2.77
C GLU A 238 27.23 0.38 2.09
N GLU A 239 28.22 1.25 2.35
CA GLU A 239 28.19 2.66 1.88
C GLU A 239 28.15 2.82 0.36
N ASP A 240 28.81 1.88 -0.36
CA ASP A 240 28.94 1.87 -1.81
C ASP A 240 27.76 1.19 -2.52
N LYS A 241 26.83 0.62 -1.77
CA LYS A 241 25.67 -0.07 -2.32
C LYS A 241 24.40 0.78 -2.25
N ILE A 242 23.67 0.77 -3.34
CA ILE A 242 22.34 1.38 -3.42
C ILE A 242 21.30 0.30 -3.11
N TYR A 243 20.37 0.65 -2.23
CA TYR A 243 19.24 -0.18 -1.85
C TYR A 243 17.93 0.48 -2.29
N THR A 244 16.92 -0.31 -2.54
CA THR A 244 15.56 0.20 -2.74
C THR A 244 14.86 0.41 -1.39
N ASP A 245 13.83 1.24 -1.39
CA ASP A 245 12.98 1.47 -0.21
C ASP A 245 12.35 0.16 0.28
N THR A 246 11.95 -0.70 -0.66
CA THR A 246 11.38 -2.04 -0.41
C THR A 246 12.41 -2.97 0.24
N GLU A 247 13.65 -3.04 -0.24
CA GLU A 247 14.71 -3.88 0.35
C GLU A 247 14.97 -3.53 1.81
N LEU A 248 15.06 -2.22 2.13
CA LEU A 248 15.27 -1.77 3.51
C LEU A 248 14.06 -2.06 4.41
N SER A 249 12.85 -1.83 3.90
CA SER A 249 11.61 -2.09 4.63
C SER A 249 11.45 -3.58 4.96
N ARG A 250 11.69 -4.46 3.99
CA ARG A 250 11.66 -5.92 4.17
C ARG A 250 12.71 -6.40 5.16
N THR A 251 13.90 -5.84 5.10
CA THR A 251 14.93 -6.15 6.11
C THR A 251 14.45 -5.78 7.51
N ALA A 252 13.83 -4.61 7.68
CA ALA A 252 13.28 -4.21 8.98
C ALA A 252 12.17 -5.17 9.45
N ASP A 253 11.29 -5.62 8.54
CA ASP A 253 10.24 -6.60 8.84
C ASP A 253 10.83 -7.96 9.25
N ASN A 254 11.86 -8.45 8.54
CA ASN A 254 12.53 -9.71 8.85
C ASN A 254 13.26 -9.70 10.20
N LEU A 255 13.75 -8.53 10.61
CA LEU A 255 14.47 -8.38 11.87
C LEU A 255 13.57 -8.27 13.10
N LEU A 256 12.30 -7.84 12.93
CA LEU A 256 11.35 -7.70 14.01
C LEU A 256 10.77 -9.07 14.38
N ASP A 257 11.16 -9.61 15.52
CA ASP A 257 10.59 -10.83 16.08
C ASP A 257 10.06 -10.58 17.51
N LYS A 258 9.42 -11.60 18.12
CA LYS A 258 8.84 -11.49 19.48
C LYS A 258 9.86 -11.25 20.59
N LYS A 259 11.16 -11.36 20.29
CA LYS A 259 12.25 -11.21 21.26
C LYS A 259 12.89 -9.82 21.23
N VAL A 260 12.52 -9.00 20.23
CA VAL A 260 13.03 -7.63 20.09
C VAL A 260 11.87 -6.63 20.11
N ASP A 261 12.12 -5.46 20.68
CA ASP A 261 11.12 -4.41 20.82
C ASP A 261 11.11 -3.50 19.58
N GLY A 262 12.23 -3.46 18.84
CA GLY A 262 12.33 -2.70 17.59
C GLY A 262 13.43 -3.20 16.67
N SER A 263 13.26 -2.96 15.38
CA SER A 263 14.23 -3.19 14.32
C SER A 263 14.43 -1.93 13.50
N PHE A 264 15.67 -1.62 13.20
CA PHE A 264 16.09 -0.43 12.46
C PHE A 264 17.03 -0.83 11.33
N VAL A 265 16.81 -0.26 10.15
CA VAL A 265 17.66 -0.52 8.98
C VAL A 265 18.06 0.80 8.35
N VAL A 266 19.35 1.00 8.13
CA VAL A 266 19.92 2.19 7.49
C VAL A 266 20.55 1.79 6.18
N GLY A 267 20.23 2.49 5.08
CA GLY A 267 20.79 2.22 3.77
C GLY A 267 20.78 3.41 2.82
N ASN A 268 21.67 3.37 1.84
CA ASN A 268 21.81 4.38 0.80
C ASN A 268 20.78 4.13 -0.30
N LEU A 269 19.93 5.12 -0.61
CA LEU A 269 18.95 5.07 -1.71
C LEU A 269 19.50 5.60 -3.05
N GLY A 270 20.76 6.07 -3.07
CA GLY A 270 21.30 6.83 -4.20
C GLY A 270 21.02 8.34 -4.10
N ASP A 271 21.57 9.10 -5.03
CA ASP A 271 21.39 10.57 -5.14
C ASP A 271 21.62 11.35 -3.82
N GLY A 272 22.57 10.87 -2.99
CA GLY A 272 22.88 11.46 -1.69
C GLY A 272 21.80 11.32 -0.63
N LYS A 273 20.89 10.36 -0.78
CA LYS A 273 19.80 10.07 0.13
C LYS A 273 20.08 8.81 0.96
N ILE A 274 19.93 8.91 2.26
CA ILE A 274 20.01 7.78 3.18
C ILE A 274 18.65 7.59 3.83
N ALA A 275 18.12 6.36 3.76
CA ALA A 275 16.88 6.00 4.43
C ALA A 275 17.13 5.26 5.74
N VAL A 276 16.26 5.52 6.70
CA VAL A 276 16.11 4.74 7.94
C VAL A 276 14.71 4.14 7.94
N LYS A 277 14.61 2.82 8.09
CA LYS A 277 13.34 2.12 8.27
C LYS A 277 13.25 1.59 9.69
N ALA A 278 12.12 1.83 10.33
CA ALA A 278 11.82 1.36 11.68
C ALA A 278 10.59 0.46 11.69
N ARG A 279 10.67 -0.61 12.48
CA ARG A 279 9.53 -1.45 12.87
C ARG A 279 9.57 -1.65 14.38
N CYS A 280 8.45 -1.46 15.04
CA CYS A 280 8.38 -1.52 16.50
C CYS A 280 7.25 -2.42 16.98
N GLN A 281 7.49 -3.09 18.12
CA GLN A 281 6.41 -3.71 18.91
C GLN A 281 5.59 -2.59 19.60
N PRO A 282 4.37 -2.87 20.09
CA PRO A 282 3.50 -1.86 20.73
C PRO A 282 4.11 -1.13 21.94
N THR A 283 5.22 -1.63 22.47
CA THR A 283 5.99 -1.03 23.56
C THR A 283 6.81 0.18 23.14
N LEU A 284 6.98 0.39 21.84
CA LEU A 284 7.74 1.49 21.24
C LEU A 284 6.90 2.25 20.23
N ASP A 285 7.23 3.51 20.02
CA ASP A 285 6.63 4.35 18.98
C ASP A 285 7.66 4.65 17.89
N ALA A 286 7.52 3.97 16.72
CA ALA A 286 8.39 4.19 15.59
C ALA A 286 8.27 5.62 15.03
N ASN A 287 7.07 6.21 15.06
CA ASN A 287 6.85 7.57 14.58
C ASN A 287 7.60 8.60 15.42
N GLU A 288 7.60 8.45 16.73
CA GLU A 288 8.34 9.34 17.64
C GLU A 288 9.85 9.25 17.39
N ILE A 289 10.40 8.02 17.23
CA ILE A 289 11.83 7.81 16.98
C ILE A 289 12.24 8.40 15.62
N MET A 290 11.45 8.15 14.56
CA MET A 290 11.75 8.68 13.24
C MET A 290 11.52 10.18 13.14
N GLY A 291 10.61 10.74 13.93
CA GLY A 291 10.40 12.19 14.05
C GLY A 291 11.65 12.95 14.48
N ASP A 292 12.46 12.38 15.39
CA ASP A 292 13.75 12.96 15.81
C ASP A 292 14.79 13.03 14.66
N LEU A 293 14.58 12.22 13.61
CA LEU A 293 15.40 12.20 12.39
C LEU A 293 14.77 12.99 11.23
N GLY A 294 13.68 13.72 11.49
CA GLY A 294 12.94 14.47 10.47
C GLY A 294 12.02 13.63 9.59
N GLY A 295 11.74 12.39 10.02
CA GLY A 295 10.83 11.46 9.36
C GLY A 295 9.47 11.36 10.03
N GLY A 296 8.77 10.25 9.82
CA GLY A 296 7.47 9.97 10.41
C GLY A 296 6.84 8.67 9.91
N GLY A 297 5.61 8.40 10.36
CA GLY A 297 4.87 7.20 9.98
C GLY A 297 3.79 6.83 11.00
N GLY A 298 3.59 5.54 11.23
CA GLY A 298 2.74 5.00 12.28
C GLY A 298 3.53 4.56 13.51
N GLN A 299 2.83 4.19 14.57
CA GLN A 299 3.42 3.72 15.82
C GLN A 299 4.29 2.46 15.61
N ASP A 300 3.84 1.54 14.79
CA ASP A 300 4.51 0.25 14.53
C ASP A 300 5.47 0.28 13.34
N SER A 301 5.39 1.30 12.48
CA SER A 301 6.14 1.40 11.24
C SER A 301 6.33 2.86 10.84
N ALA A 302 7.58 3.30 10.77
CA ALA A 302 7.94 4.65 10.37
C ALA A 302 9.26 4.68 9.59
N ALA A 303 9.55 5.80 8.93
CA ALA A 303 10.76 5.99 8.16
C ALA A 303 11.26 7.42 8.20
N ALA A 304 12.56 7.60 7.96
CA ALA A 304 13.17 8.91 7.71
C ALA A 304 14.03 8.83 6.44
N GLU A 305 14.04 9.89 5.64
CA GLU A 305 14.93 10.10 4.49
C GLU A 305 15.79 11.33 4.75
N ILE A 306 17.09 11.16 4.77
CA ILE A 306 18.06 12.19 5.16
C ILE A 306 18.99 12.43 3.97
N LYS A 307 19.25 13.71 3.65
CA LYS A 307 20.13 14.14 2.57
C LYS A 307 21.36 14.84 3.10
N GLY A 308 22.46 14.79 2.31
CA GLY A 308 23.66 15.60 2.58
C GLY A 308 24.45 15.15 3.82
N THR A 309 24.38 13.87 4.18
CA THR A 309 25.07 13.26 5.33
C THR A 309 25.66 11.90 4.97
N SER A 310 26.34 11.26 5.88
CA SER A 310 26.93 9.91 5.72
C SER A 310 26.17 8.86 6.54
N ILE A 311 26.26 7.58 6.13
CA ILE A 311 25.66 6.47 6.90
C ILE A 311 26.13 6.46 8.36
N PRO A 312 27.44 6.62 8.69
CA PRO A 312 27.90 6.68 10.08
C PRO A 312 27.27 7.80 10.91
N GLU A 313 27.02 8.98 10.29
CA GLU A 313 26.35 10.10 10.98
C GLU A 313 24.89 9.78 11.26
N VAL A 314 24.17 9.23 10.26
CA VAL A 314 22.77 8.80 10.44
C VAL A 314 22.66 7.74 11.54
N VAL A 315 23.54 6.75 11.54
CA VAL A 315 23.58 5.70 12.58
C VAL A 315 23.82 6.31 13.97
N ARG A 316 24.70 7.30 14.08
CA ARG A 316 24.97 8.00 15.34
C ARG A 316 23.72 8.73 15.85
N GLU A 317 23.04 9.48 14.98
CA GLU A 317 21.81 10.20 15.36
C GLU A 317 20.65 9.22 15.68
N LEU A 318 20.52 8.15 14.91
CA LEU A 318 19.55 7.09 15.19
C LEU A 318 19.77 6.46 16.58
N LYS A 319 21.02 6.13 16.92
CA LYS A 319 21.35 5.61 18.25
C LYS A 319 20.99 6.57 19.37
N LYS A 320 21.17 7.90 19.17
CA LYS A 320 20.74 8.91 20.14
C LYS A 320 19.22 8.97 20.29
N ALA A 321 18.47 8.84 19.18
CA ALA A 321 17.01 8.84 19.20
C ALA A 321 16.42 7.60 19.90
N ILE A 322 17.12 6.46 19.80
CA ILE A 322 16.69 5.20 20.39
C ILE A 322 16.97 5.15 21.91
N LEU A 323 18.18 5.53 22.35
CA LEU A 323 18.67 5.30 23.70
C LEU A 323 17.90 6.03 24.81
N PRO A 324 17.47 7.30 24.69
CA PRO A 324 16.78 8.02 25.77
C PRO A 324 15.35 7.49 26.06
N LYS A 325 14.70 6.87 25.07
CA LYS A 325 13.27 6.53 25.14
C LYS A 325 12.99 5.21 25.88
N HIS A 326 14.03 4.38 26.06
CA HIS A 326 13.92 3.10 26.78
C HIS A 326 14.20 3.16 28.29
N TYR A 327 14.80 4.22 28.80
CA TYR A 327 15.13 4.33 30.22
C TYR A 327 14.03 4.91 31.08
N ILE A 328 12.86 5.25 30.51
CA ILE A 328 11.75 5.91 31.23
C ILE A 328 10.64 4.94 31.66
N VAL A 329 10.71 3.67 31.30
CA VAL A 329 9.74 2.68 31.78
C VAL A 329 10.41 1.82 32.87
N LYS A 330 10.34 2.32 34.10
CA LYS A 330 10.42 1.53 35.33
C LYS A 330 9.08 1.55 36.01
#